data_4369df9b5340f9ef256cd5cb1b034b71
#
_entry.id   4369df9b5340f9ef256cd5cb1b034b71
#
_cell.length_a   1.000
_cell.length_b   1.000
_cell.length_c   1.000
_cell.angle_alpha   90.00
_cell.angle_beta   90.00
_cell.angle_gamma   90.00
#
_symmetry.space_group_name_H-M   'P 1'
#
loop_
_entity.id
_entity.type
_entity.pdbx_description
1 polymer ?
#
loop_
_entity_poly.entity_id
_entity_poly.type
_entity_poly.pdbx_seq_one_letter_code
_entity_poly.pdbx_strand_id
1 'polypeptide(L)'
;MLNAYGGHILRVDLASGTSRREKSDPAYLLKTIGGRGLNSARLFDELDRDAEPLSPQNLLLIGVGPLTGTLLSTSAYITISGRSPLTGILGDSAAGGFFGAELKQAGYDQIVIAGRAERPCYLFIADDVIEFRDAAHLWGKDIWETTAAIRSELGDNAVQVAAIGPAGENLVKYATVACNNARMCGRCRTWWFWRS
;
A
#
# COMPACT_ATOMS: atom_id res chain seq x y z
N MET A 1 -4.69 13.36 -21.93
CA MET A 1 -4.92 12.40 -20.83
C MET A 1 -4.02 11.18 -21.10
N LEU A 2 -3.24 10.74 -20.13
CA LEU A 2 -2.37 9.57 -20.31
C LEU A 2 -3.21 8.30 -20.11
N ASN A 3 -3.68 7.69 -21.17
CA ASN A 3 -4.64 6.58 -21.16
C ASN A 3 -4.15 5.30 -20.45
N ALA A 4 -2.85 5.22 -20.13
CA ALA A 4 -2.26 4.09 -19.42
C ALA A 4 -2.23 4.25 -17.88
N TYR A 5 -2.72 5.38 -17.36
CA TYR A 5 -2.72 5.69 -15.93
C TYR A 5 -4.13 5.77 -15.39
N GLY A 6 -4.31 5.45 -14.10
CA GLY A 6 -5.57 5.64 -13.37
C GLY A 6 -5.92 7.11 -13.16
N GLY A 7 -4.88 7.94 -13.15
CA GLY A 7 -5.01 9.40 -13.13
C GLY A 7 -5.17 10.00 -11.74
N HIS A 8 -5.16 9.19 -10.68
CA HIS A 8 -5.31 9.69 -9.32
C HIS A 8 -4.33 9.04 -8.33
N ILE A 9 -4.10 9.77 -7.26
CA ILE A 9 -3.35 9.35 -6.08
C ILE A 9 -4.33 9.34 -4.91
N LEU A 10 -4.33 8.28 -4.12
CA LEU A 10 -5.05 8.22 -2.86
C LEU A 10 -4.11 8.61 -1.72
N ARG A 11 -4.37 9.72 -1.06
CA ARG A 11 -3.68 10.08 0.18
C ARG A 11 -4.50 9.65 1.37
N VAL A 12 -3.85 9.00 2.30
CA VAL A 12 -4.44 8.45 3.53
C VAL A 12 -3.66 9.00 4.72
N ASP A 13 -4.35 9.62 5.63
CA ASP A 13 -3.81 10.01 6.93
C ASP A 13 -4.46 9.15 8.03
N LEU A 14 -3.68 8.24 8.57
CA LEU A 14 -4.14 7.33 9.61
C LEU A 14 -4.37 8.01 10.95
N ALA A 15 -3.70 9.13 11.22
CA ALA A 15 -3.84 9.84 12.49
C ALA A 15 -5.19 10.56 12.58
N SER A 16 -5.63 11.16 11.49
CA SER A 16 -6.93 11.83 11.41
C SER A 16 -8.07 10.91 10.93
N GLY A 17 -7.76 9.70 10.43
CA GLY A 17 -8.73 8.81 9.82
C GLY A 17 -9.35 9.39 8.55
N THR A 18 -8.59 10.18 7.80
CA THR A 18 -9.08 10.85 6.59
C THR A 18 -8.37 10.36 5.33
N SER A 19 -9.07 10.45 4.22
CA SER A 19 -8.49 10.18 2.91
C SER A 19 -8.90 11.25 1.91
N ARG A 20 -8.05 11.48 0.91
CA ARG A 20 -8.36 12.38 -0.20
C ARG A 20 -7.85 11.82 -1.52
N ARG A 21 -8.63 12.00 -2.56
CA ARG A 21 -8.28 11.68 -3.94
C ARG A 21 -7.68 12.92 -4.61
N GLU A 22 -6.46 12.79 -5.11
CA GLU A 22 -5.75 13.85 -5.83
C GLU A 22 -5.56 13.44 -7.29
N LYS A 23 -5.60 14.40 -8.21
CA LYS A 23 -5.21 14.13 -9.60
C LYS A 23 -3.71 13.91 -9.68
N SER A 24 -3.30 12.88 -10.38
CA SER A 24 -1.90 12.66 -10.74
C SER A 24 -1.42 13.76 -11.69
N ASP A 25 -0.25 14.35 -11.42
CA ASP A 25 0.39 15.26 -12.37
C ASP A 25 0.95 14.46 -13.57
N PRO A 26 0.49 14.71 -14.80
CA PRO A 26 0.96 13.99 -15.97
C PRO A 26 2.46 14.16 -16.23
N ALA A 27 3.03 15.32 -15.94
CA ALA A 27 4.46 15.57 -16.11
C ALA A 27 5.29 14.73 -15.12
N TYR A 28 4.80 14.63 -13.87
CA TYR A 28 5.44 13.81 -12.84
C TYR A 28 5.36 12.32 -13.17
N LEU A 29 4.22 11.85 -13.67
CA LEU A 29 4.05 10.47 -14.12
C LEU A 29 4.96 10.12 -15.29
N LEU A 30 5.09 11.00 -16.30
CA LEU A 30 5.99 10.79 -17.44
C LEU A 30 7.47 10.74 -17.01
N LYS A 31 7.86 11.57 -16.05
CA LYS A 31 9.23 11.60 -15.52
C LYS A 31 9.58 10.33 -14.74
N THR A 32 8.61 9.76 -14.02
CA THR A 32 8.84 8.65 -13.07
C THR A 32 8.34 7.30 -13.58
N ILE A 33 7.53 7.29 -14.64
CA ILE A 33 6.88 6.13 -15.28
C ILE A 33 5.80 5.48 -14.39
N GLY A 34 5.91 5.51 -13.07
CA GLY A 34 5.02 4.84 -12.13
C GLY A 34 5.74 3.82 -11.23
N GLY A 35 4.98 3.09 -10.41
CA GLY A 35 5.49 2.07 -9.51
C GLY A 35 6.67 2.56 -8.67
N ARG A 36 7.81 1.88 -8.78
CA ARG A 36 9.04 2.22 -8.04
C ARG A 36 9.52 3.64 -8.29
N GLY A 37 9.54 4.08 -9.55
CA GLY A 37 10.01 5.41 -9.90
C GLY A 37 9.14 6.50 -9.25
N LEU A 38 7.82 6.35 -9.33
CA LEU A 38 6.87 7.27 -8.72
C LEU A 38 7.01 7.29 -7.18
N ASN A 39 7.12 6.11 -6.56
CA ASN A 39 7.31 5.99 -5.11
C ASN A 39 8.62 6.62 -4.64
N SER A 40 9.72 6.32 -5.32
CA SER A 40 11.05 6.85 -4.95
C SER A 40 11.13 8.36 -5.07
N ALA A 41 10.59 8.91 -6.16
CA ALA A 41 10.55 10.36 -6.37
C ALA A 41 9.73 11.05 -5.27
N ARG A 42 8.54 10.50 -4.95
CA ARG A 42 7.69 11.05 -3.89
C ARG A 42 8.32 10.98 -2.51
N LEU A 43 8.98 9.87 -2.17
CA LEU A 43 9.72 9.78 -0.91
C LEU A 43 10.85 10.81 -0.83
N PHE A 44 11.54 11.05 -1.94
CA PHE A 44 12.59 12.06 -2.00
C PHE A 44 12.04 13.49 -1.80
N ASP A 45 10.87 13.77 -2.38
CA ASP A 45 10.27 15.10 -2.35
C ASP A 45 9.54 15.39 -1.03
N GLU A 46 8.92 14.39 -0.40
CA GLU A 46 7.96 14.59 0.69
C GLU A 46 8.40 14.02 2.05
N LEU A 47 9.30 13.02 2.08
CA LEU A 47 9.73 12.42 3.35
C LEU A 47 10.79 13.30 4.01
N ASP A 48 10.55 13.63 5.28
CA ASP A 48 11.57 14.27 6.10
C ASP A 48 12.81 13.36 6.21
N ARG A 49 13.98 13.94 5.97
CA ARG A 49 15.27 13.22 6.02
C ARG A 49 15.57 12.66 7.40
N ASP A 50 15.06 13.29 8.45
CA ASP A 50 15.28 12.89 9.84
C ASP A 50 14.16 12.01 10.40
N ALA A 51 13.12 11.71 9.59
CA ALA A 51 12.02 10.85 10.01
C ALA A 51 12.52 9.46 10.40
N GLU A 52 12.25 9.05 11.63
CA GLU A 52 12.57 7.69 12.08
C GLU A 52 11.73 6.65 11.31
N PRO A 53 12.33 5.52 10.90
CA PRO A 53 11.64 4.53 10.05
C PRO A 53 10.34 3.95 10.62
N LEU A 54 10.23 3.84 11.95
CA LEU A 54 9.04 3.32 12.64
C LEU A 54 8.15 4.42 13.22
N SER A 55 8.44 5.68 12.89
CA SER A 55 7.66 6.82 13.36
C SER A 55 6.46 7.12 12.45
N PRO A 56 5.45 7.85 12.95
CA PRO A 56 4.32 8.31 12.15
C PRO A 56 4.69 9.27 11.00
N GLN A 57 5.90 9.82 11.02
CA GLN A 57 6.43 10.71 9.98
C GLN A 57 6.91 9.96 8.74
N ASN A 58 7.17 8.65 8.84
CA ASN A 58 7.52 7.85 7.67
C ASN A 58 6.30 7.72 6.73
N LEU A 59 6.57 7.53 5.45
CA LEU A 59 5.55 7.32 4.43
C LEU A 59 5.59 5.88 3.94
N LEU A 60 4.40 5.28 3.80
CA LEU A 60 4.23 4.02 3.07
C LEU A 60 3.57 4.32 1.72
N LEU A 61 4.23 3.94 0.65
CA LEU A 61 3.79 4.17 -0.71
C LEU A 61 3.49 2.85 -1.41
N ILE A 62 2.31 2.73 -1.98
CA ILE A 62 1.93 1.59 -2.83
C ILE A 62 1.70 2.15 -4.23
N GLY A 63 2.56 1.80 -5.18
CA GLY A 63 2.50 2.31 -6.54
C GLY A 63 2.30 1.21 -7.57
N VAL A 64 1.60 1.55 -8.66
CA VAL A 64 1.41 0.70 -9.83
C VAL A 64 1.99 1.35 -11.08
N GLY A 65 2.36 0.53 -12.04
CA GLY A 65 2.91 1.00 -13.32
C GLY A 65 1.82 1.26 -14.37
N PRO A 66 2.18 1.90 -15.50
CA PRO A 66 1.23 2.17 -16.58
C PRO A 66 0.64 0.89 -17.19
N LEU A 67 1.39 -0.19 -17.20
CA LEU A 67 0.95 -1.47 -17.77
C LEU A 67 0.24 -2.38 -16.79
N THR A 68 0.15 -2.02 -15.49
CA THR A 68 -0.52 -2.82 -14.47
C THR A 68 -2.01 -2.95 -14.79
N GLY A 69 -2.51 -4.18 -14.74
CA GLY A 69 -3.91 -4.49 -15.04
C GLY A 69 -4.26 -4.54 -16.54
N THR A 70 -3.28 -4.47 -17.44
CA THR A 70 -3.49 -4.67 -18.89
C THR A 70 -3.41 -6.15 -19.27
N LEU A 71 -3.72 -6.47 -20.54
CA LEU A 71 -3.62 -7.83 -21.10
C LEU A 71 -2.18 -8.30 -21.32
N LEU A 72 -1.18 -7.47 -21.04
CA LEU A 72 0.22 -7.87 -21.16
C LEU A 72 0.57 -8.91 -20.10
N SER A 73 1.31 -9.93 -20.50
CA SER A 73 1.77 -10.97 -19.56
C SER A 73 2.65 -10.34 -18.48
N THR A 74 2.51 -10.81 -17.23
CA THR A 74 3.30 -10.40 -16.08
C THR A 74 3.20 -8.91 -15.71
N SER A 75 2.15 -8.20 -16.13
CA SER A 75 1.98 -6.77 -15.87
C SER A 75 1.35 -6.41 -14.52
N ALA A 76 0.93 -7.39 -13.73
CA ALA A 76 0.15 -7.15 -12.49
C ALA A 76 1.04 -7.01 -11.25
N TYR A 77 1.99 -6.06 -11.26
CA TYR A 77 2.85 -5.77 -10.12
C TYR A 77 2.42 -4.52 -9.37
N ILE A 78 2.51 -4.59 -8.04
CA ILE A 78 2.58 -3.42 -7.17
C ILE A 78 4.01 -3.24 -6.68
N THR A 79 4.37 -2.02 -6.36
CA THR A 79 5.60 -1.69 -5.64
C THR A 79 5.23 -1.01 -4.33
N ILE A 80 5.79 -1.50 -3.23
CA ILE A 80 5.63 -0.90 -1.91
C ILE A 80 6.97 -0.31 -1.51
N SER A 81 6.97 0.96 -1.09
CA SER A 81 8.19 1.68 -0.76
C SER A 81 8.01 2.56 0.47
N GLY A 82 9.10 2.81 1.19
CA GLY A 82 9.17 3.67 2.36
C GLY A 82 10.58 3.69 2.94
N ARG A 83 10.82 4.36 4.05
CA ARG A 83 12.10 4.28 4.75
C ARG A 83 12.19 2.96 5.51
N SER A 84 13.22 2.17 5.24
CA SER A 84 13.37 0.83 5.80
C SER A 84 13.79 0.84 7.26
N PRO A 85 13.06 0.17 8.17
CA PRO A 85 13.46 0.05 9.58
C PRO A 85 14.75 -0.73 9.80
N LEU A 86 15.12 -1.58 8.85
CA LEU A 86 16.34 -2.38 8.97
C LEU A 86 17.58 -1.62 8.52
N THR A 87 17.47 -0.80 7.49
CA THR A 87 18.63 -0.17 6.84
C THR A 87 18.68 1.35 6.99
N GLY A 88 17.56 1.99 7.38
CA GLY A 88 17.45 3.45 7.47
C GLY A 88 17.39 4.19 6.12
N ILE A 89 17.53 3.46 5.01
CA ILE A 89 17.49 4.01 3.66
C ILE A 89 16.19 3.62 2.94
N LEU A 90 16.05 3.98 1.66
CA LEU A 90 14.93 3.55 0.83
C LEU A 90 14.76 2.03 0.88
N GLY A 91 13.61 1.59 1.35
CA GLY A 91 13.11 0.22 1.24
C GLY A 91 12.13 0.15 0.07
N ASP A 92 12.32 -0.82 -0.80
CA ASP A 92 11.48 -1.04 -1.96
C ASP A 92 11.30 -2.52 -2.23
N SER A 93 10.07 -2.92 -2.55
CA SER A 93 9.73 -4.30 -2.84
C SER A 93 8.55 -4.36 -3.80
N ALA A 94 8.48 -5.44 -4.58
CA ALA A 94 7.42 -5.66 -5.54
C ALA A 94 6.70 -6.99 -5.29
N ALA A 95 5.38 -7.00 -5.44
CA ALA A 95 4.56 -8.20 -5.46
C ALA A 95 3.72 -8.25 -6.72
N GLY A 96 3.61 -9.45 -7.28
CA GLY A 96 2.64 -9.73 -8.33
C GLY A 96 1.29 -10.12 -7.72
N GLY A 97 0.32 -10.37 -8.57
CA GLY A 97 -1.04 -10.76 -8.16
C GLY A 97 -2.07 -9.74 -8.63
N PHE A 98 -3.30 -9.91 -8.20
CA PHE A 98 -4.41 -9.10 -8.70
C PHE A 98 -4.59 -7.77 -7.96
N PHE A 99 -4.01 -7.60 -6.77
CA PHE A 99 -4.16 -6.37 -5.98
C PHE A 99 -3.79 -5.10 -6.76
N GLY A 100 -2.69 -5.15 -7.53
CA GLY A 100 -2.28 -4.00 -8.35
C GLY A 100 -3.25 -3.70 -9.49
N ALA A 101 -3.83 -4.73 -10.09
CA ALA A 101 -4.83 -4.58 -11.14
C ALA A 101 -6.11 -3.94 -10.60
N GLU A 102 -6.62 -4.41 -9.46
CA GLU A 102 -7.79 -3.83 -8.80
C GLU A 102 -7.55 -2.37 -8.39
N LEU A 103 -6.38 -2.07 -7.80
CA LEU A 103 -6.01 -0.70 -7.47
C LEU A 103 -6.02 0.22 -8.70
N LYS A 104 -5.52 -0.29 -9.82
CA LYS A 104 -5.52 0.45 -11.09
C LYS A 104 -6.92 0.65 -11.64
N GLN A 105 -7.77 -0.38 -11.57
CA GLN A 105 -9.16 -0.31 -12.02
C GLN A 105 -9.99 0.63 -11.16
N ALA A 106 -9.72 0.71 -9.85
CA ALA A 106 -10.29 1.72 -8.96
C ALA A 106 -9.82 3.16 -9.27
N GLY A 107 -8.94 3.33 -10.27
CA GLY A 107 -8.53 4.63 -10.78
C GLY A 107 -7.32 5.24 -10.08
N TYR A 108 -6.54 4.45 -9.35
CA TYR A 108 -5.37 4.93 -8.61
C TYR A 108 -4.06 4.46 -9.21
N ASP A 109 -3.10 5.38 -9.33
CA ASP A 109 -1.71 5.09 -9.70
C ASP A 109 -0.82 4.88 -8.46
N GLN A 110 -1.25 5.44 -7.32
CA GLN A 110 -0.50 5.38 -6.08
C GLN A 110 -1.40 5.56 -4.87
N ILE A 111 -1.09 4.85 -3.78
CA ILE A 111 -1.58 5.16 -2.43
C ILE A 111 -0.40 5.72 -1.63
N VAL A 112 -0.62 6.82 -0.93
CA VAL A 112 0.34 7.45 0.00
C VAL A 112 -0.28 7.38 1.38
N ILE A 113 0.33 6.63 2.28
CA ILE A 113 -0.15 6.44 3.64
C ILE A 113 0.81 7.10 4.61
N ALA A 114 0.29 7.96 5.48
CA ALA A 114 1.01 8.68 6.52
C ALA A 114 0.29 8.55 7.87
N GLY A 115 0.98 8.91 8.94
CA GLY A 115 0.40 8.95 10.27
C GLY A 115 0.31 7.57 10.93
N ARG A 116 -0.35 7.52 12.08
CA ARG A 116 -0.61 6.31 12.86
C ARG A 116 -2.04 6.36 13.38
N ALA A 117 -2.80 5.28 13.17
CA ALA A 117 -4.12 5.12 13.76
C ALA A 117 -4.02 4.85 15.27
N GLU A 118 -5.00 5.28 16.04
CA GLU A 118 -5.09 4.99 17.49
C GLU A 118 -5.48 3.53 17.78
N ARG A 119 -6.20 2.92 16.85
CA ARG A 119 -6.69 1.53 16.97
C ARG A 119 -6.42 0.76 15.68
N PRO A 120 -6.35 -0.59 15.75
CA PRO A 120 -6.23 -1.41 14.55
C PRO A 120 -7.33 -1.09 13.55
N CYS A 121 -6.95 -0.75 12.33
CA CYS A 121 -7.90 -0.49 11.26
C CYS A 121 -7.39 -1.07 9.94
N TYR A 122 -8.29 -1.33 9.02
CA TYR A 122 -7.94 -1.60 7.63
C TYR A 122 -8.61 -0.61 6.69
N LEU A 123 -7.95 -0.34 5.58
CA LEU A 123 -8.45 0.54 4.55
C LEU A 123 -9.23 -0.28 3.53
N PHE A 124 -10.53 -0.01 3.39
CA PHE A 124 -11.37 -0.57 2.35
C PHE A 124 -11.48 0.43 1.20
N ILE A 125 -11.21 -0.03 -0.02
CA ILE A 125 -11.26 0.76 -1.24
C ILE A 125 -12.20 0.07 -2.22
N ALA A 126 -13.28 0.75 -2.61
CA ALA A 126 -14.19 0.33 -3.66
C ALA A 126 -14.47 1.55 -4.56
N ASP A 127 -13.72 1.66 -5.65
CA ASP A 127 -13.73 2.81 -6.55
C ASP A 127 -13.53 4.15 -5.79
N ASP A 128 -14.57 4.96 -5.70
CA ASP A 128 -14.55 6.25 -5.01
C ASP A 128 -14.89 6.15 -3.51
N VAL A 129 -15.28 4.97 -3.03
CA VAL A 129 -15.62 4.72 -1.62
C VAL A 129 -14.36 4.30 -0.89
N ILE A 130 -13.95 5.11 0.08
CA ILE A 130 -12.79 4.84 0.92
C ILE A 130 -13.23 4.84 2.37
N GLU A 131 -13.06 3.72 3.06
CA GLU A 131 -13.48 3.55 4.44
C GLU A 131 -12.35 3.04 5.32
N PHE A 132 -12.29 3.56 6.54
CA PHE A 132 -11.45 3.02 7.61
C PHE A 132 -12.33 2.11 8.46
N ARG A 133 -12.04 0.83 8.48
CA ARG A 133 -12.79 -0.17 9.22
C ARG A 133 -11.99 -0.72 10.38
N ASP A 134 -12.67 -1.08 11.46
CA ASP A 134 -12.04 -1.68 12.63
C ASP A 134 -11.39 -3.02 12.28
N ALA A 135 -10.16 -3.23 12.72
CA ALA A 135 -9.38 -4.44 12.52
C ALA A 135 -8.99 -5.14 13.83
N ALA A 136 -9.59 -4.76 14.96
CA ALA A 136 -9.25 -5.36 16.26
C ALA A 136 -9.46 -6.89 16.27
N HIS A 137 -10.49 -7.36 15.57
CA HIS A 137 -10.80 -8.79 15.43
C HIS A 137 -9.83 -9.56 14.51
N LEU A 138 -8.99 -8.85 13.76
CA LEU A 138 -7.97 -9.40 12.85
C LEU A 138 -6.59 -9.48 13.51
N TRP A 139 -6.40 -8.77 14.62
CA TRP A 139 -5.11 -8.67 15.30
C TRP A 139 -4.63 -10.03 15.82
N GLY A 140 -3.37 -10.36 15.57
CA GLY A 140 -2.77 -11.65 15.94
C GLY A 140 -3.04 -12.79 14.97
N LYS A 141 -3.89 -12.59 13.96
CA LYS A 141 -4.16 -13.59 12.92
C LYS A 141 -3.03 -13.66 11.91
N ASP A 142 -2.85 -14.81 11.33
CA ASP A 142 -1.96 -14.94 10.18
C ASP A 142 -2.59 -14.33 8.91
N ILE A 143 -1.82 -14.29 7.82
CA ILE A 143 -2.22 -13.68 6.56
C ILE A 143 -3.40 -14.40 5.92
N TRP A 144 -3.47 -15.74 6.05
CA TRP A 144 -4.55 -16.56 5.50
C TRP A 144 -5.85 -16.32 6.26
N GLU A 145 -5.77 -16.37 7.58
CA GLU A 145 -6.90 -16.10 8.48
C GLU A 145 -7.42 -14.68 8.29
N THR A 146 -6.53 -13.69 8.19
CA THR A 146 -6.90 -12.29 7.94
C THR A 146 -7.61 -12.13 6.60
N THR A 147 -7.07 -12.72 5.53
CA THR A 147 -7.69 -12.66 4.21
C THR A 147 -9.06 -13.33 4.19
N ALA A 148 -9.18 -14.50 4.82
CA ALA A 148 -10.44 -15.22 4.90
C ALA A 148 -11.50 -14.45 5.71
N ALA A 149 -11.10 -13.85 6.84
CA ALA A 149 -11.98 -13.05 7.68
C ALA A 149 -12.52 -11.81 6.93
N ILE A 150 -11.65 -11.05 6.27
CA ILE A 150 -12.06 -9.86 5.49
C ILE A 150 -13.01 -10.25 4.35
N ARG A 151 -12.72 -11.32 3.60
CA ARG A 151 -13.60 -11.80 2.52
C ARG A 151 -14.95 -12.25 3.04
N SER A 152 -14.98 -12.95 4.18
CA SER A 152 -16.22 -13.36 4.84
C SER A 152 -17.04 -12.17 5.33
N GLU A 153 -16.40 -11.17 5.91
CA GLU A 153 -17.04 -9.93 6.37
C GLU A 153 -17.67 -9.15 5.21
N LEU A 154 -16.97 -9.08 4.08
CA LEU A 154 -17.44 -8.37 2.89
C LEU A 154 -18.42 -9.19 2.04
N GLY A 155 -18.54 -10.49 2.28
CA GLY A 155 -19.37 -11.40 1.49
C GLY A 155 -18.86 -11.58 0.04
N ASP A 156 -17.58 -11.26 -0.23
CA ASP A 156 -17.00 -11.31 -1.56
C ASP A 156 -15.60 -11.95 -1.55
N ASN A 157 -15.49 -13.12 -2.21
CA ASN A 157 -14.24 -13.84 -2.34
C ASN A 157 -13.29 -13.26 -3.38
N ALA A 158 -13.74 -12.34 -4.24
CA ALA A 158 -12.92 -11.69 -5.26
C ALA A 158 -12.08 -10.55 -4.69
N VAL A 159 -12.43 -10.04 -3.50
CA VAL A 159 -11.70 -8.95 -2.84
C VAL A 159 -10.21 -9.28 -2.70
N GLN A 160 -9.39 -8.31 -3.11
CA GLN A 160 -7.95 -8.41 -3.03
C GLN A 160 -7.46 -7.81 -1.72
N VAL A 161 -6.70 -8.57 -0.95
CA VAL A 161 -6.25 -8.18 0.38
C VAL A 161 -4.73 -8.07 0.40
N ALA A 162 -4.22 -6.96 0.92
CA ALA A 162 -2.82 -6.78 1.29
C ALA A 162 -2.74 -6.71 2.81
N ALA A 163 -2.04 -7.64 3.43
CA ALA A 163 -1.99 -7.75 4.88
C ALA A 163 -0.57 -8.00 5.40
N ILE A 164 -0.37 -7.63 6.66
CA ILE A 164 0.76 -8.05 7.47
C ILE A 164 0.30 -9.17 8.42
N GLY A 165 1.22 -9.98 8.90
CA GLY A 165 0.95 -10.93 9.95
C GLY A 165 1.56 -10.47 11.29
N PRO A 166 1.59 -11.37 12.29
CA PRO A 166 2.11 -11.09 13.64
C PRO A 166 3.54 -10.51 13.66
N ALA A 167 4.36 -10.84 12.66
CA ALA A 167 5.68 -10.23 12.53
C ALA A 167 5.57 -8.71 12.29
N GLY A 168 4.59 -8.27 11.51
CA GLY A 168 4.29 -6.86 11.30
C GLY A 168 3.79 -6.18 12.56
N GLU A 169 2.82 -6.76 13.18
CA GLU A 169 2.24 -6.29 14.42
C GLU A 169 3.28 -6.12 15.54
N ASN A 170 4.27 -6.99 15.58
CA ASN A 170 5.38 -6.95 16.55
C ASN A 170 6.59 -6.12 16.07
N LEU A 171 6.45 -5.30 15.03
CA LEU A 171 7.48 -4.41 14.52
C LEU A 171 8.81 -5.10 14.17
N VAL A 172 8.78 -6.37 13.75
CA VAL A 172 9.97 -7.09 13.29
C VAL A 172 10.52 -6.38 12.04
N LYS A 173 11.76 -5.90 12.06
CA LYS A 173 12.35 -4.99 11.04
C LYS A 173 12.39 -5.54 9.61
N TYR A 174 12.12 -6.80 9.39
CA TYR A 174 12.12 -7.48 8.09
C TYR A 174 10.80 -8.19 7.78
N ALA A 175 9.70 -7.89 8.50
CA ALA A 175 8.41 -8.45 8.16
C ALA A 175 7.94 -7.99 6.78
N THR A 176 6.97 -8.65 6.22
CA THR A 176 6.52 -8.48 4.85
C THR A 176 5.04 -8.12 4.78
N VAL A 177 4.65 -7.44 3.72
CA VAL A 177 3.25 -7.34 3.32
C VAL A 177 2.96 -8.47 2.34
N ALA A 178 1.92 -9.23 2.55
CA ALA A 178 1.49 -10.28 1.65
C ALA A 178 0.21 -9.87 0.92
N CYS A 179 0.16 -10.18 -0.37
CA CYS A 179 -1.02 -9.97 -1.20
C CYS A 179 -1.68 -11.32 -1.48
N ASN A 180 -2.94 -11.49 -1.06
CA ASN A 180 -3.79 -12.65 -1.34
C ASN A 180 -3.16 -14.02 -1.02
N ASN A 181 -2.60 -14.20 0.15
CA ASN A 181 -2.09 -15.48 0.66
C ASN A 181 -0.95 -16.14 -0.14
N ALA A 182 -0.66 -15.69 -1.34
CA ALA A 182 0.20 -16.44 -2.26
C ALA A 182 1.45 -15.68 -2.71
N ARG A 183 1.51 -14.35 -2.53
CA ARG A 183 2.60 -13.56 -3.07
C ARG A 183 3.08 -12.52 -2.06
N MET A 184 4.18 -12.83 -1.43
CA MET A 184 4.84 -11.95 -0.50
C MET A 184 5.60 -10.88 -1.28
N CYS A 185 5.48 -9.62 -0.88
CA CYS A 185 6.47 -8.60 -1.14
C CYS A 185 7.74 -8.98 -0.39
N GLY A 186 8.53 -9.90 -0.95
CA GLY A 186 9.77 -10.32 -0.36
C GLY A 186 10.75 -9.15 -0.34
N ARG A 187 11.17 -8.72 0.86
CA ARG A 187 12.02 -7.56 1.18
C ARG A 187 11.30 -6.22 1.31
N CYS A 188 9.97 -6.18 1.37
CA CYS A 188 9.30 -4.96 1.82
C CYS A 188 9.57 -4.77 3.29
N ARG A 189 10.64 -4.06 3.57
CA ARG A 189 11.10 -3.71 4.92
C ARG A 189 10.40 -2.46 5.42
N THR A 190 9.17 -2.27 5.04
CA THR A 190 8.38 -1.09 5.37
C THR A 190 7.13 -1.51 6.10
N TRP A 191 6.95 -0.93 7.25
CA TRP A 191 5.98 -1.30 8.26
C TRP A 191 4.92 -0.24 8.37
N TRP A 192 3.72 -0.53 8.03
CA TRP A 192 2.59 0.25 8.46
C TRP A 192 1.32 -0.61 8.47
N PHE A 193 1.07 -1.26 9.55
CA PHE A 193 -0.25 -1.44 10.14
C PHE A 193 -0.03 -1.51 11.64
N TRP A 194 -0.21 -0.40 12.24
CA TRP A 194 -0.51 -0.01 13.58
C TRP A 194 0.11 -0.77 14.79
N ARG A 195 0.56 -0.01 15.78
CA ARG A 195 0.69 -0.37 17.19
C ARG A 195 0.16 0.78 18.06
N SER A 196 -0.62 0.41 19.14
CA SER A 196 -0.87 1.28 20.31
C SER A 196 0.42 1.69 21.02
#